data_896d92b1042c1f9712ea07d2e3d3bc30
#
_entry.id   896d92b1042c1f9712ea07d2e3d3bc30
#
_cell.length_a   1.000
_cell.length_b   1.000
_cell.length_c   1.000
_cell.angle_alpha   90.00
_cell.angle_beta   90.00
_cell.angle_gamma   90.00
#
_symmetry.space_group_name_H-M   'P 1'
#
loop_
_entity.id
_entity.type
_entity.pdbx_description
1 polymer ?
#
loop_
_entity_poly.entity_id
_entity_poly.type
_entity_poly.pdbx_seq_one_letter_code
_entity_poly.pdbx_strand_id
1 'polypeptide(L)'
;MVIIYRYHLQKARIQEERTQMEREQLDFYTQVSHELRTPLTLIEGPLSQLAETKDIQEAGAEASGLFAIIQRNTHQLTQLINKMLNVQATGSIDDLTASQQETAPIAKTAETEQALADELSTVLIVDDNADIRAYLRTILQDKYQVNEAADGQQGLAIANEIVPDLIVSDVMMPVMNGLEFCQRVKSGTATSHIPVILLTARALSQHQIEGYESGADAYITKPFSADVLLARIGNLLKSRLVLKNLFGAVSNSDNEETIETPQVIQKEDTFLIKFRDFIEKNIADSDLSVETIGAELGLSRVQLYRKMKALTGQSPVELLRTARLQKGRELLQTTDKNVSEVAYDVGFTAPSYFTKCFKDEFGISPSDLQTK
;
A
#
# COMPACT_ATOMS: atom_id res chain seq x y z
N MET A 1 9.36 -55.75 -26.63
CA MET A 1 9.41 -54.92 -25.41
C MET A 1 10.30 -53.68 -25.60
N VAL A 2 11.58 -53.80 -25.96
CA VAL A 2 12.52 -52.66 -26.08
C VAL A 2 12.11 -51.62 -27.13
N ILE A 3 11.55 -52.03 -28.27
CA ILE A 3 11.14 -51.14 -29.36
C ILE A 3 9.92 -50.29 -28.92
N ILE A 4 8.95 -50.87 -28.23
CA ILE A 4 7.75 -50.19 -27.76
C ILE A 4 8.14 -49.16 -26.67
N TYR A 5 9.06 -49.53 -25.79
CA TYR A 5 9.58 -48.63 -24.74
C TYR A 5 10.32 -47.41 -25.34
N ARG A 6 11.17 -47.64 -26.35
CA ARG A 6 11.84 -46.55 -27.09
C ARG A 6 10.85 -45.62 -27.79
N TYR A 7 9.81 -46.17 -28.40
CA TYR A 7 8.78 -45.38 -29.06
C TYR A 7 8.03 -44.49 -28.06
N HIS A 8 7.67 -45.00 -26.88
CA HIS A 8 7.02 -44.19 -25.83
C HIS A 8 7.93 -43.10 -25.27
N LEU A 9 9.23 -43.38 -25.07
CA LEU A 9 10.22 -42.39 -24.64
C LEU A 9 10.38 -41.26 -25.67
N GLN A 10 10.44 -41.63 -26.96
CA GLN A 10 10.60 -40.66 -28.03
C GLN A 10 9.34 -39.79 -28.19
N LYS A 11 8.15 -40.36 -28.01
CA LYS A 11 6.89 -39.64 -28.04
C LYS A 11 6.77 -38.68 -26.86
N ALA A 12 7.16 -39.08 -25.64
CA ALA A 12 7.17 -38.22 -24.45
C ALA A 12 8.12 -37.03 -24.65
N ARG A 13 9.33 -37.27 -25.21
CA ARG A 13 10.30 -36.21 -25.45
C ARG A 13 9.83 -35.18 -26.48
N ILE A 14 9.19 -35.62 -27.56
CA ILE A 14 8.58 -34.71 -28.55
C ILE A 14 7.44 -33.92 -27.96
N GLN A 15 6.68 -34.51 -27.04
CA GLN A 15 5.59 -33.84 -26.35
C GLN A 15 6.11 -32.78 -25.37
N GLU A 16 7.20 -33.07 -24.63
CA GLU A 16 7.88 -32.12 -23.75
C GLU A 16 8.49 -30.95 -24.54
N GLU A 17 9.20 -31.23 -25.65
CA GLU A 17 9.75 -30.20 -26.53
C GLU A 17 8.66 -29.30 -27.10
N ARG A 18 7.50 -29.87 -27.46
CA ARG A 18 6.35 -29.10 -27.98
C ARG A 18 5.72 -28.24 -26.92
N THR A 19 5.52 -28.75 -25.71
CA THR A 19 4.96 -27.96 -24.58
C THR A 19 5.93 -26.86 -24.12
N GLN A 20 7.23 -27.11 -24.19
CA GLN A 20 8.22 -26.09 -23.88
C GLN A 20 8.23 -24.98 -24.94
N MET A 21 8.19 -25.32 -26.22
CA MET A 21 8.12 -24.36 -27.33
C MET A 21 6.82 -23.54 -27.28
N GLU A 22 5.68 -24.16 -26.94
CA GLU A 22 4.41 -23.45 -26.75
C GLU A 22 4.46 -22.47 -25.56
N ARG A 23 5.17 -22.84 -24.47
CA ARG A 23 5.37 -21.93 -23.30
C ARG A 23 6.29 -20.76 -23.67
N GLU A 24 7.43 -21.02 -24.30
CA GLU A 24 8.36 -19.98 -24.75
C GLU A 24 7.67 -18.99 -25.71
N GLN A 25 6.81 -19.49 -26.58
CA GLN A 25 6.03 -18.67 -27.50
C GLN A 25 4.99 -17.82 -26.78
N LEU A 26 4.32 -18.37 -25.75
CA LEU A 26 3.37 -17.62 -24.91
C LEU A 26 4.08 -16.56 -24.07
N ASP A 27 5.23 -16.88 -23.52
CA ASP A 27 6.04 -15.92 -22.73
C ASP A 27 6.54 -14.79 -23.62
N PHE A 28 7.01 -15.09 -24.82
CA PHE A 28 7.40 -14.09 -25.81
C PHE A 28 6.23 -13.14 -26.17
N TYR A 29 5.04 -13.68 -26.51
CA TYR A 29 3.87 -12.83 -26.80
C TYR A 29 3.44 -11.99 -25.60
N THR A 30 3.62 -12.50 -24.40
CA THR A 30 3.30 -11.80 -23.17
C THR A 30 4.24 -10.62 -22.95
N GLN A 31 5.54 -10.86 -23.07
CA GLN A 31 6.58 -9.84 -22.93
C GLN A 31 6.41 -8.74 -23.98
N VAL A 32 6.24 -9.13 -25.23
CA VAL A 32 5.98 -8.21 -26.34
C VAL A 32 4.75 -7.35 -26.09
N SER A 33 3.66 -7.95 -25.61
CA SER A 33 2.44 -7.22 -25.30
C SER A 33 2.66 -6.20 -24.19
N HIS A 34 3.49 -6.52 -23.19
CA HIS A 34 3.84 -5.60 -22.12
C HIS A 34 4.70 -4.44 -22.64
N GLU A 35 5.76 -4.76 -23.39
CA GLU A 35 6.68 -3.76 -23.96
C GLU A 35 6.01 -2.79 -24.94
N LEU A 36 4.94 -3.22 -25.62
CA LEU A 36 4.14 -2.35 -26.50
C LEU A 36 3.13 -1.48 -25.70
N ARG A 37 2.54 -2.02 -24.63
CA ARG A 37 1.52 -1.29 -23.87
C ARG A 37 2.08 -0.14 -23.03
N THR A 38 3.28 -0.30 -22.51
CA THR A 38 3.96 0.73 -21.74
C THR A 38 4.10 2.03 -22.53
N PRO A 39 4.76 2.08 -23.72
CA PRO A 39 4.82 3.31 -24.50
C PRO A 39 3.45 3.79 -24.97
N LEU A 40 2.50 2.89 -25.24
CA LEU A 40 1.15 3.27 -25.61
C LEU A 40 0.44 4.02 -24.49
N THR A 41 0.57 3.56 -23.23
CA THR A 41 0.04 4.26 -22.05
C THR A 41 0.63 5.67 -21.92
N LEU A 42 1.95 5.80 -22.19
CA LEU A 42 2.68 7.06 -22.12
C LEU A 42 2.44 7.98 -23.33
N ILE A 43 1.70 7.51 -24.32
CA ILE A 43 1.19 8.32 -25.44
C ILE A 43 -0.27 8.71 -25.17
N GLU A 44 -1.14 7.74 -24.90
CA GLU A 44 -2.59 7.97 -24.72
C GLU A 44 -2.92 8.77 -23.46
N GLY A 45 -2.26 8.50 -22.34
CA GLY A 45 -2.51 9.19 -21.08
C GLY A 45 -2.23 10.69 -21.16
N PRO A 46 -1.01 11.10 -21.47
CA PRO A 46 -0.67 12.51 -21.66
C PRO A 46 -1.48 13.20 -22.77
N LEU A 47 -1.79 12.49 -23.86
CA LEU A 47 -2.61 13.04 -24.93
C LEU A 47 -4.03 13.38 -24.46
N SER A 48 -4.63 12.50 -23.65
CA SER A 48 -5.95 12.74 -23.04
C SER A 48 -5.93 13.94 -22.10
N GLN A 49 -4.90 14.07 -21.26
CA GLN A 49 -4.74 15.24 -20.39
C GLN A 49 -4.61 16.53 -21.17
N LEU A 50 -3.81 16.54 -22.25
CA LEU A 50 -3.68 17.73 -23.12
C LEU A 50 -4.98 18.08 -23.84
N ALA A 51 -5.81 17.09 -24.21
CA ALA A 51 -7.09 17.33 -24.87
C ALA A 51 -8.15 17.93 -23.92
N GLU A 52 -8.04 17.70 -22.61
CA GLU A 52 -8.95 18.25 -21.60
C GLU A 52 -8.56 19.67 -21.15
N THR A 53 -7.31 20.07 -21.35
CA THR A 53 -6.79 21.40 -20.98
C THR A 53 -7.32 22.45 -21.97
N LYS A 54 -8.29 23.26 -21.53
CA LYS A 54 -8.96 24.27 -22.36
C LYS A 54 -8.08 25.44 -22.79
N ASP A 55 -6.96 25.70 -22.07
CA ASP A 55 -6.04 26.80 -22.36
C ASP A 55 -4.59 26.29 -22.46
N ILE A 56 -4.16 25.98 -23.66
CA ILE A 56 -2.78 25.52 -23.96
C ILE A 56 -1.72 26.58 -23.60
N GLN A 57 -2.11 27.85 -23.45
CA GLN A 57 -1.18 28.94 -23.11
C GLN A 57 -0.82 29.06 -21.64
N GLU A 58 -1.66 28.57 -20.69
CA GLU A 58 -1.34 28.54 -19.26
C GLU A 58 -0.54 27.29 -18.86
N ALA A 59 -0.59 26.23 -19.63
CA ALA A 59 0.07 24.94 -19.36
C ALA A 59 1.54 24.85 -19.84
N GLY A 60 2.22 25.95 -20.11
CA GLY A 60 3.47 26.01 -20.87
C GLY A 60 4.58 25.02 -20.51
N ALA A 61 4.98 24.90 -19.23
CA ALA A 61 6.05 23.99 -18.82
C ALA A 61 5.58 22.53 -18.68
N GLU A 62 4.37 22.33 -18.16
CA GLU A 62 3.75 21.02 -17.96
C GLU A 62 3.37 20.36 -19.29
N ALA A 63 2.76 21.12 -20.22
CA ALA A 63 2.50 20.67 -21.58
C ALA A 63 3.78 20.27 -22.31
N SER A 64 4.87 21.04 -22.17
CA SER A 64 6.17 20.68 -22.75
C SER A 64 6.71 19.36 -22.23
N GLY A 65 6.55 19.08 -20.92
CA GLY A 65 6.92 17.81 -20.30
C GLY A 65 6.12 16.64 -20.86
N LEU A 66 4.80 16.78 -20.97
CA LEU A 66 3.91 15.77 -21.54
C LEU A 66 4.20 15.51 -23.03
N PHE A 67 4.46 16.53 -23.82
CA PHE A 67 4.89 16.38 -25.22
C PHE A 67 6.20 15.63 -25.36
N ALA A 68 7.20 15.92 -24.50
CA ALA A 68 8.48 15.21 -24.51
C ALA A 68 8.31 13.71 -24.20
N ILE A 69 7.42 13.36 -23.27
CA ILE A 69 7.06 11.97 -22.95
C ILE A 69 6.42 11.30 -24.17
N ILE A 70 5.42 11.91 -24.79
CA ILE A 70 4.74 11.40 -25.99
C ILE A 70 5.76 11.14 -27.10
N GLN A 71 6.60 12.12 -27.43
CA GLN A 71 7.56 12.03 -28.53
C GLN A 71 8.58 10.89 -28.30
N ARG A 72 9.12 10.77 -27.11
CA ARG A 72 10.08 9.71 -26.74
C ARG A 72 9.43 8.33 -26.85
N ASN A 73 8.23 8.15 -26.34
CA ASN A 73 7.53 6.87 -26.36
C ASN A 73 7.00 6.51 -27.76
N THR A 74 6.64 7.46 -28.61
CA THR A 74 6.34 7.20 -30.01
C THR A 74 7.57 6.67 -30.75
N HIS A 75 8.75 7.26 -30.51
CA HIS A 75 9.99 6.78 -31.10
C HIS A 75 10.36 5.37 -30.60
N GLN A 76 10.18 5.11 -29.31
CA GLN A 76 10.42 3.80 -28.69
C GLN A 76 9.48 2.72 -29.24
N LEU A 77 8.19 3.03 -29.40
CA LEU A 77 7.20 2.15 -30.04
C LEU A 77 7.60 1.80 -31.49
N THR A 78 8.06 2.78 -32.24
CA THR A 78 8.53 2.57 -33.61
C THR A 78 9.77 1.65 -33.67
N GLN A 79 10.70 1.80 -32.72
CA GLN A 79 11.87 0.91 -32.60
C GLN A 79 11.47 -0.52 -32.27
N LEU A 80 10.52 -0.72 -31.31
CA LEU A 80 10.02 -2.04 -30.93
C LEU A 80 9.34 -2.74 -32.12
N ILE A 81 8.50 -2.04 -32.86
CA ILE A 81 7.85 -2.57 -34.07
C ILE A 81 8.90 -2.98 -35.11
N ASN A 82 9.91 -2.15 -35.35
CA ASN A 82 10.98 -2.47 -36.29
C ASN A 82 11.84 -3.68 -35.84
N LYS A 83 12.14 -3.80 -34.54
CA LYS A 83 12.81 -4.99 -33.99
C LYS A 83 11.97 -6.25 -34.23
N MET A 84 10.66 -6.19 -33.99
CA MET A 84 9.74 -7.32 -34.20
C MET A 84 9.70 -7.77 -35.68
N LEU A 85 9.61 -6.81 -36.59
CA LEU A 85 9.62 -7.11 -38.04
C LEU A 85 10.95 -7.74 -38.45
N ASN A 86 12.07 -7.32 -37.86
CA ASN A 86 13.38 -7.88 -38.15
C ASN A 86 13.56 -9.29 -37.54
N VAL A 87 13.01 -9.57 -36.34
CA VAL A 87 13.03 -10.93 -35.74
C VAL A 87 12.25 -11.93 -36.59
N GLN A 88 11.12 -11.52 -37.18
CA GLN A 88 10.40 -12.38 -38.15
C GLN A 88 11.20 -12.66 -39.42
N ALA A 89 12.14 -11.78 -39.80
CA ALA A 89 12.97 -11.94 -40.99
C ALA A 89 14.25 -12.79 -40.75
N THR A 90 14.78 -12.82 -39.51
CA THR A 90 16.09 -13.41 -39.17
C THR A 90 16.05 -14.62 -38.23
N GLY A 91 14.93 -14.89 -37.56
CA GLY A 91 14.74 -16.07 -36.68
C GLY A 91 15.63 -16.14 -35.43
N SER A 92 16.28 -15.05 -35.01
CA SER A 92 17.13 -15.00 -33.81
C SER A 92 16.53 -14.14 -32.73
N ILE A 93 16.40 -14.71 -31.51
CA ILE A 93 15.73 -14.12 -30.32
C ILE A 93 16.72 -13.41 -29.39
N ASP A 94 18.04 -13.50 -29.60
CA ASP A 94 19.06 -13.18 -28.60
C ASP A 94 19.33 -11.67 -28.34
N ASP A 95 18.68 -10.74 -29.04
CA ASP A 95 19.00 -9.29 -28.97
C ASP A 95 18.02 -8.42 -28.15
N LEU A 96 17.15 -9.01 -27.32
CA LEU A 96 16.12 -8.24 -26.59
C LEU A 96 16.52 -7.76 -25.18
N THR A 97 17.72 -8.12 -24.68
CA THR A 97 18.11 -7.85 -23.29
C THR A 97 19.31 -6.91 -23.15
N ALA A 98 19.24 -5.69 -23.61
CA ALA A 98 20.24 -4.70 -23.27
C ALA A 98 19.62 -3.28 -23.24
N SER A 99 19.17 -2.85 -22.09
CA SER A 99 18.93 -1.42 -21.80
C SER A 99 19.61 -1.08 -20.50
N GLN A 100 20.47 -0.08 -20.59
CA GLN A 100 21.42 0.37 -19.59
C GLN A 100 20.73 1.13 -18.45
N GLN A 101 21.23 0.86 -17.25
CA GLN A 101 20.95 1.62 -16.01
C GLN A 101 21.75 2.93 -16.00
N GLU A 102 21.10 4.02 -15.74
CA GLU A 102 21.74 5.22 -15.17
C GLU A 102 21.17 5.49 -13.78
N THR A 103 22.05 5.45 -12.81
CA THR A 103 21.80 5.74 -11.40
C THR A 103 22.03 7.22 -11.12
N ALA A 104 21.07 7.90 -10.53
CA ALA A 104 21.24 9.22 -9.94
C ALA A 104 21.00 9.18 -8.41
N PRO A 105 21.67 10.03 -7.62
CA PRO A 105 21.88 9.82 -6.20
C PRO A 105 20.75 10.33 -5.32
N ILE A 106 20.55 9.61 -4.22
CA ILE A 106 19.58 9.88 -3.15
C ILE A 106 20.06 11.06 -2.31
N ALA A 107 19.25 12.10 -2.18
CA ALA A 107 19.44 13.16 -1.19
C ALA A 107 18.67 12.81 0.09
N LYS A 108 19.41 12.71 1.18
CA LYS A 108 18.87 12.62 2.55
C LYS A 108 18.37 13.97 2.99
N THR A 109 17.17 14.06 3.52
CA THR A 109 16.76 15.18 4.36
C THR A 109 16.16 14.68 5.66
N ALA A 110 16.68 15.28 6.73
CA ALA A 110 16.41 14.97 8.12
C ALA A 110 15.17 15.71 8.65
N GLU A 111 14.48 15.03 9.54
CA GLU A 111 13.74 15.50 10.73
C GLU A 111 13.06 16.87 10.71
N THR A 112 11.73 16.86 10.84
CA THR A 112 11.03 17.88 11.65
C THR A 112 9.79 17.23 12.29
N GLU A 113 9.89 17.01 13.59
CA GLU A 113 8.75 16.74 14.46
C GLU A 113 7.99 18.08 14.64
N GLN A 114 6.79 18.18 14.13
CA GLN A 114 5.75 19.14 14.49
C GLN A 114 5.02 19.76 13.30
N ALA A 115 4.17 18.95 12.61
CA ALA A 115 3.00 19.45 11.88
C ALA A 115 2.17 18.25 11.35
N LEU A 116 1.40 17.59 12.21
CA LEU A 116 0.57 16.43 11.81
C LEU A 116 -0.93 16.81 11.75
N ALA A 117 -1.26 18.02 11.29
CA ALA A 117 -2.67 18.46 11.27
C ALA A 117 -3.32 18.51 9.88
N ASP A 118 -2.54 18.57 8.76
CA ASP A 118 -3.09 18.60 7.39
C ASP A 118 -2.11 17.95 6.39
N GLU A 119 -1.59 16.75 6.68
CA GLU A 119 -0.71 16.05 5.73
C GLU A 119 -1.53 15.42 4.60
N LEU A 120 -1.17 15.75 3.37
CA LEU A 120 -1.64 15.06 2.16
C LEU A 120 -1.35 13.56 2.30
N SER A 121 -2.32 12.71 1.92
CA SER A 121 -2.11 11.25 1.93
C SER A 121 -0.89 10.88 1.09
N THR A 122 -0.08 9.97 1.62
CA THR A 122 1.18 9.54 1.00
C THR A 122 0.93 8.36 0.05
N VAL A 123 1.33 8.48 -1.20
CA VAL A 123 1.26 7.43 -2.21
C VAL A 123 2.67 6.99 -2.63
N LEU A 124 2.93 5.68 -2.62
CA LEU A 124 4.16 5.09 -3.13
C LEU A 124 3.92 4.54 -4.54
N ILE A 125 4.71 4.99 -5.51
CA ILE A 125 4.74 4.48 -6.88
C ILE A 125 5.91 3.52 -7.02
N VAL A 126 5.67 2.33 -7.57
CA VAL A 126 6.70 1.32 -7.84
C VAL A 126 6.58 0.86 -9.29
N ASP A 127 7.53 1.26 -10.12
CA ASP A 127 7.58 0.90 -11.55
C ASP A 127 9.03 1.04 -11.99
N ASP A 128 9.55 0.13 -12.82
CA ASP A 128 10.94 0.17 -13.30
C ASP A 128 11.12 1.24 -14.39
N ASN A 129 10.05 1.62 -15.08
CA ASN A 129 10.08 2.64 -16.12
C ASN A 129 10.00 4.06 -15.53
N ALA A 130 11.07 4.83 -15.70
CA ALA A 130 11.16 6.21 -15.20
C ALA A 130 10.10 7.15 -15.82
N ASP A 131 9.69 6.94 -17.07
CA ASP A 131 8.68 7.77 -17.73
C ASP A 131 7.28 7.49 -17.15
N ILE A 132 6.97 6.23 -16.79
CA ILE A 132 5.74 5.90 -16.07
C ILE A 132 5.72 6.52 -14.70
N ARG A 133 6.83 6.44 -13.94
CA ARG A 133 6.91 7.10 -12.63
C ARG A 133 6.71 8.62 -12.75
N ALA A 134 7.37 9.26 -13.73
CA ALA A 134 7.18 10.70 -13.99
C ALA A 134 5.74 11.04 -14.35
N TYR A 135 5.10 10.25 -15.20
CA TYR A 135 3.69 10.42 -15.56
C TYR A 135 2.75 10.25 -14.38
N LEU A 136 2.92 9.19 -13.58
CA LEU A 136 2.14 8.96 -12.36
C LEU A 136 2.35 10.07 -11.33
N ARG A 137 3.59 10.56 -11.20
CA ARG A 137 3.88 11.72 -10.32
C ARG A 137 3.09 12.94 -10.77
N THR A 138 3.10 13.28 -12.06
CA THR A 138 2.34 14.42 -12.61
C THR A 138 0.85 14.31 -12.29
N ILE A 139 0.25 13.12 -12.40
CA ILE A 139 -1.15 12.88 -12.06
C ILE A 139 -1.45 13.07 -10.57
N LEU A 140 -0.51 12.69 -9.70
CA LEU A 140 -0.78 12.52 -8.27
C LEU A 140 -0.30 13.66 -7.38
N GLN A 141 0.75 14.40 -7.78
CA GLN A 141 1.46 15.37 -6.93
C GLN A 141 0.58 16.53 -6.42
N ASP A 142 -0.49 16.89 -7.13
CA ASP A 142 -1.38 17.98 -6.71
C ASP A 142 -2.30 17.59 -5.55
N LYS A 143 -2.50 16.27 -5.32
CA LYS A 143 -3.46 15.75 -4.34
C LYS A 143 -2.81 14.87 -3.28
N TYR A 144 -1.60 14.36 -3.53
CA TYR A 144 -0.93 13.37 -2.70
C TYR A 144 0.55 13.68 -2.55
N GLN A 145 1.13 13.28 -1.43
CA GLN A 145 2.58 13.23 -1.28
C GLN A 145 3.10 11.97 -1.98
N VAL A 146 3.92 12.14 -3.02
CA VAL A 146 4.38 11.03 -3.87
C VAL A 146 5.79 10.61 -3.52
N ASN A 147 6.00 9.31 -3.29
CA ASN A 147 7.29 8.65 -3.18
C ASN A 147 7.44 7.64 -4.30
N GLU A 148 8.67 7.33 -4.71
CA GLU A 148 8.95 6.48 -5.85
C GLU A 148 9.97 5.41 -5.54
N ALA A 149 9.81 4.26 -6.20
CA ALA A 149 10.77 3.16 -6.23
C ALA A 149 10.90 2.61 -7.65
N ALA A 150 12.09 2.17 -8.02
CA ALA A 150 12.38 1.64 -9.35
C ALA A 150 12.20 0.12 -9.47
N ASP A 151 12.00 -0.60 -8.36
CA ASP A 151 11.75 -2.03 -8.32
C ASP A 151 11.02 -2.41 -7.02
N GLY A 152 10.51 -3.65 -6.97
CA GLY A 152 9.76 -4.13 -5.80
C GLY A 152 10.59 -4.23 -4.52
N GLN A 153 11.91 -4.44 -4.61
CA GLN A 153 12.77 -4.53 -3.42
C GLN A 153 12.97 -3.15 -2.79
N GLN A 154 13.26 -2.14 -3.60
CA GLN A 154 13.31 -0.74 -3.16
C GLN A 154 11.95 -0.29 -2.63
N GLY A 155 10.86 -0.65 -3.35
CA GLY A 155 9.49 -0.38 -2.93
C GLY A 155 9.16 -0.93 -1.55
N LEU A 156 9.58 -2.18 -1.26
CA LEU A 156 9.36 -2.80 0.03
C LEU A 156 10.13 -2.12 1.17
N ALA A 157 11.38 -1.71 0.90
CA ALA A 157 12.18 -0.95 1.87
C ALA A 157 11.50 0.38 2.23
N ILE A 158 11.11 1.16 1.21
CA ILE A 158 10.42 2.44 1.38
C ILE A 158 9.06 2.23 2.07
N ALA A 159 8.26 1.22 1.66
CA ALA A 159 6.97 0.93 2.27
C ALA A 159 7.08 0.63 3.78
N ASN A 160 8.14 -0.08 4.20
CA ASN A 160 8.40 -0.34 5.62
C ASN A 160 8.87 0.90 6.39
N GLU A 161 9.61 1.80 5.74
CA GLU A 161 10.12 3.02 6.36
C GLU A 161 9.02 4.07 6.54
N ILE A 162 8.29 4.40 5.44
CA ILE A 162 7.33 5.50 5.45
C ILE A 162 5.88 5.07 5.70
N VAL A 163 5.56 3.77 5.62
CA VAL A 163 4.19 3.22 5.74
C VAL A 163 3.17 4.09 4.98
N PRO A 164 3.18 4.08 3.63
CA PRO A 164 2.33 4.96 2.83
C PRO A 164 0.84 4.61 2.98
N ASP A 165 -0.04 5.56 2.67
CA ASP A 165 -1.49 5.36 2.71
C ASP A 165 -2.00 4.47 1.57
N LEU A 166 -1.26 4.43 0.44
CA LEU A 166 -1.59 3.61 -0.73
C LEU A 166 -0.34 3.35 -1.56
N ILE A 167 -0.31 2.19 -2.23
CA ILE A 167 0.75 1.80 -3.16
C ILE A 167 0.14 1.61 -4.56
N VAL A 168 0.82 2.14 -5.59
CA VAL A 168 0.57 1.84 -7.00
C VAL A 168 1.82 1.15 -7.55
N SER A 169 1.71 -0.10 -8.00
CA SER A 169 2.86 -0.88 -8.46
C SER A 169 2.61 -1.48 -9.83
N ASP A 170 3.62 -1.48 -10.68
CA ASP A 170 3.62 -2.34 -11.87
C ASP A 170 3.71 -3.82 -11.46
N VAL A 171 3.15 -4.70 -12.28
CA VAL A 171 3.25 -6.15 -12.11
C VAL A 171 4.58 -6.67 -12.61
N MET A 172 5.07 -6.16 -13.75
CA MET A 172 6.26 -6.68 -14.43
C MET A 172 7.47 -5.80 -14.16
N MET A 173 8.24 -6.14 -13.15
CA MET A 173 9.47 -5.43 -12.77
C MET A 173 10.63 -6.39 -12.56
N PRO A 174 11.89 -5.95 -12.81
CA PRO A 174 13.08 -6.73 -12.50
C PRO A 174 13.27 -6.88 -10.97
N VAL A 175 14.13 -7.80 -10.57
CA VAL A 175 14.52 -8.08 -9.17
C VAL A 175 13.39 -8.67 -8.35
N MET A 176 12.28 -7.95 -8.19
CA MET A 176 11.07 -8.39 -7.50
C MET A 176 9.86 -7.87 -8.28
N ASN A 177 9.04 -8.77 -8.80
CA ASN A 177 7.82 -8.41 -9.52
C ASN A 177 6.72 -7.88 -8.58
N GLY A 178 5.72 -7.20 -9.15
CA GLY A 178 4.67 -6.54 -8.37
C GLY A 178 3.76 -7.50 -7.60
N LEU A 179 3.59 -8.74 -8.06
CA LEU A 179 2.80 -9.74 -7.33
C LEU A 179 3.53 -10.19 -6.06
N GLU A 180 4.81 -10.53 -6.17
CA GLU A 180 5.64 -10.88 -5.02
C GLU A 180 5.78 -9.70 -4.05
N PHE A 181 5.99 -8.49 -4.58
CA PHE A 181 6.01 -7.27 -3.79
C PHE A 181 4.71 -7.08 -3.00
N CYS A 182 3.55 -7.21 -3.66
CA CYS A 182 2.24 -7.12 -3.03
C CYS A 182 2.08 -8.16 -1.92
N GLN A 183 2.42 -9.43 -2.15
CA GLN A 183 2.37 -10.48 -1.14
C GLN A 183 3.23 -10.14 0.08
N ARG A 184 4.45 -9.62 -0.12
CA ARG A 184 5.35 -9.20 0.98
C ARG A 184 4.78 -8.00 1.76
N VAL A 185 4.22 -7.01 1.08
CA VAL A 185 3.52 -5.88 1.71
C VAL A 185 2.35 -6.39 2.56
N LYS A 186 1.49 -7.25 1.99
CA LYS A 186 0.31 -7.80 2.68
C LYS A 186 0.63 -8.79 3.80
N SER A 187 1.80 -9.41 3.78
CA SER A 187 2.26 -10.28 4.88
C SER A 187 3.00 -9.53 5.99
N GLY A 188 3.51 -8.33 5.71
CA GLY A 188 4.29 -7.53 6.67
C GLY A 188 3.44 -6.96 7.80
N THR A 189 3.88 -7.08 9.06
CA THR A 189 3.15 -6.55 10.23
C THR A 189 2.91 -5.04 10.12
N ALA A 190 3.88 -4.27 9.62
CA ALA A 190 3.77 -2.82 9.46
C ALA A 190 2.90 -2.40 8.27
N THR A 191 2.83 -3.22 7.21
CA THR A 191 2.36 -2.82 5.89
C THR A 191 1.09 -3.54 5.41
N SER A 192 0.66 -4.62 6.11
CA SER A 192 -0.50 -5.45 5.71
C SER A 192 -1.76 -4.65 5.41
N HIS A 193 -1.97 -3.57 6.12
CA HIS A 193 -3.12 -2.69 5.99
C HIS A 193 -3.07 -1.78 4.75
N ILE A 194 -1.93 -1.59 4.09
CA ILE A 194 -1.77 -0.66 2.97
C ILE A 194 -2.48 -1.19 1.72
N PRO A 195 -3.41 -0.42 1.10
CA PRO A 195 -4.01 -0.83 -0.16
C PRO A 195 -2.98 -0.79 -1.29
N VAL A 196 -3.03 -1.82 -2.12
CA VAL A 196 -2.14 -1.98 -3.27
C VAL A 196 -2.97 -2.03 -4.55
N ILE A 197 -2.68 -1.12 -5.48
CA ILE A 197 -3.18 -1.13 -6.86
C ILE A 197 -2.08 -1.71 -7.74
N LEU A 198 -2.38 -2.76 -8.49
CA LEU A 198 -1.47 -3.34 -9.46
C LEU A 198 -1.81 -2.85 -10.88
N LEU A 199 -0.82 -2.29 -11.57
CA LEU A 199 -0.90 -1.92 -12.97
C LEU A 199 -0.50 -3.14 -13.82
N THR A 200 -1.36 -3.60 -14.72
CA THR A 200 -1.13 -4.82 -15.48
C THR A 200 -1.34 -4.61 -16.98
N ALA A 201 -0.55 -5.31 -17.79
CA ALA A 201 -0.73 -5.34 -19.24
C ALA A 201 -1.83 -6.34 -19.69
N ARG A 202 -2.33 -7.22 -18.83
CA ARG A 202 -3.30 -8.25 -19.20
C ARG A 202 -4.71 -7.92 -18.72
N ALA A 203 -5.69 -8.06 -19.61
CA ALA A 203 -7.10 -8.10 -19.24
C ALA A 203 -7.39 -9.38 -18.40
N LEU A 204 -8.14 -9.20 -17.36
CA LEU A 204 -8.39 -9.99 -16.16
C LEU A 204 -8.75 -11.50 -16.27
N SER A 205 -8.72 -12.16 -17.43
CA SER A 205 -9.35 -13.49 -17.56
C SER A 205 -8.50 -14.71 -17.17
N GLN A 206 -7.18 -14.62 -17.07
CA GLN A 206 -6.32 -15.77 -16.69
C GLN A 206 -5.49 -15.59 -15.41
N HIS A 207 -5.23 -14.36 -14.97
CA HIS A 207 -4.51 -14.07 -13.73
C HIS A 207 -5.39 -13.61 -12.56
N GLN A 208 -6.71 -13.64 -12.70
CA GLN A 208 -7.61 -13.39 -11.57
C GLN A 208 -7.36 -14.40 -10.43
N ILE A 209 -7.03 -15.65 -10.74
CA ILE A 209 -6.76 -16.67 -9.73
C ILE A 209 -5.44 -16.37 -9.00
N GLU A 210 -4.35 -16.11 -9.72
CA GLU A 210 -3.05 -15.72 -9.13
C GLU A 210 -3.09 -14.33 -8.49
N GLY A 211 -3.89 -13.42 -9.02
CA GLY A 211 -4.10 -12.08 -8.50
C GLY A 211 -4.89 -12.06 -7.20
N TYR A 212 -5.90 -12.89 -7.03
CA TYR A 212 -6.60 -13.06 -5.75
C TYR A 212 -5.68 -13.63 -4.67
N GLU A 213 -4.71 -14.48 -5.02
CA GLU A 213 -3.72 -15.01 -4.09
C GLU A 213 -2.67 -13.96 -3.66
N SER A 214 -2.42 -12.91 -4.47
CA SER A 214 -1.49 -11.83 -4.11
C SER A 214 -2.03 -10.86 -3.06
N GLY A 215 -3.35 -10.82 -2.86
CA GLY A 215 -4.03 -9.94 -1.91
C GLY A 215 -4.10 -8.47 -2.34
N ALA A 216 -3.93 -8.14 -3.62
CA ALA A 216 -4.08 -6.78 -4.13
C ALA A 216 -5.52 -6.28 -4.03
N ASP A 217 -5.69 -4.98 -3.68
CA ASP A 217 -7.02 -4.38 -3.48
C ASP A 217 -7.65 -3.91 -4.80
N ALA A 218 -6.83 -3.68 -5.83
CA ALA A 218 -7.31 -3.34 -7.17
C ALA A 218 -6.30 -3.67 -8.26
N TYR A 219 -6.84 -3.85 -9.47
CA TYR A 219 -6.07 -4.00 -10.71
C TYR A 219 -6.52 -2.95 -11.70
N ILE A 220 -5.56 -2.34 -12.40
CA ILE A 220 -5.82 -1.40 -13.49
C ILE A 220 -5.02 -1.89 -14.71
N THR A 221 -5.71 -2.08 -15.83
CA THR A 221 -5.07 -2.51 -17.07
C THR A 221 -4.42 -1.33 -17.78
N LYS A 222 -3.19 -1.52 -18.24
CA LYS A 222 -2.50 -0.60 -19.17
C LYS A 222 -3.03 -0.84 -20.60
N PRO A 223 -3.35 0.22 -21.40
CA PRO A 223 -3.29 1.65 -21.05
C PRO A 223 -4.47 2.09 -20.15
N PHE A 224 -4.24 3.10 -19.30
CA PHE A 224 -5.23 3.65 -18.38
C PHE A 224 -5.29 5.19 -18.49
N SER A 225 -6.45 5.77 -18.17
CA SER A 225 -6.61 7.21 -18.03
C SER A 225 -6.29 7.68 -16.61
N ALA A 226 -5.86 8.93 -16.47
CA ALA A 226 -5.62 9.58 -15.19
C ALA A 226 -6.85 9.53 -14.29
N ASP A 227 -8.05 9.78 -14.84
CA ASP A 227 -9.30 9.79 -14.10
C ASP A 227 -9.65 8.43 -13.48
N VAL A 228 -9.42 7.34 -14.23
CA VAL A 228 -9.65 5.98 -13.72
C VAL A 228 -8.73 5.68 -12.54
N LEU A 229 -7.45 6.06 -12.64
CA LEU A 229 -6.49 5.88 -11.56
C LEU A 229 -6.86 6.72 -10.34
N LEU A 230 -7.14 8.02 -10.52
CA LEU A 230 -7.52 8.94 -9.44
C LEU A 230 -8.81 8.51 -8.75
N ALA A 231 -9.83 8.08 -9.51
CA ALA A 231 -11.08 7.57 -8.97
C ALA A 231 -10.85 6.30 -8.13
N ARG A 232 -9.97 5.39 -8.59
CA ARG A 232 -9.67 4.15 -7.86
C ARG A 232 -8.92 4.42 -6.56
N ILE A 233 -7.91 5.29 -6.60
CA ILE A 233 -7.17 5.73 -5.40
C ILE A 233 -8.14 6.38 -4.41
N GLY A 234 -8.95 7.35 -4.86
CA GLY A 234 -9.91 8.03 -4.01
C GLY A 234 -10.93 7.09 -3.36
N ASN A 235 -11.41 6.09 -4.09
CA ASN A 235 -12.35 5.10 -3.55
C ASN A 235 -11.70 4.21 -2.49
N LEU A 236 -10.47 3.73 -2.70
CA LEU A 236 -9.76 2.91 -1.73
C LEU A 236 -9.45 3.69 -0.45
N LEU A 237 -9.00 4.94 -0.57
CA LEU A 237 -8.75 5.80 0.60
C LEU A 237 -10.04 6.14 1.36
N LYS A 238 -11.15 6.43 0.65
CA LYS A 238 -12.46 6.69 1.26
C LYS A 238 -13.04 5.47 1.98
N SER A 239 -12.97 4.28 1.36
CA SER A 239 -13.45 3.05 1.99
C SER A 239 -12.75 2.77 3.32
N ARG A 240 -11.45 3.10 3.41
CA ARG A 240 -10.71 3.05 4.67
C ARG A 240 -11.21 4.05 5.71
N LEU A 241 -11.54 5.27 5.30
CA LEU A 241 -12.09 6.27 6.20
C LEU A 241 -13.41 5.81 6.82
N VAL A 242 -14.25 5.12 6.04
CA VAL A 242 -15.52 4.55 6.55
C VAL A 242 -15.25 3.41 7.53
N LEU A 243 -14.34 2.47 7.22
CA LEU A 243 -13.95 1.41 8.14
C LEU A 243 -13.35 1.98 9.44
N LYS A 244 -12.50 2.98 9.33
CA LYS A 244 -11.91 3.72 10.44
C LYS A 244 -12.98 4.32 11.37
N ASN A 245 -14.02 4.93 10.81
CA ASN A 245 -15.13 5.51 11.60
C ASN A 245 -15.99 4.43 12.28
N LEU A 246 -16.19 3.27 11.61
CA LEU A 246 -16.88 2.13 12.20
C LEU A 246 -16.09 1.52 13.36
N PHE A 247 -14.78 1.31 13.22
CA PHE A 247 -13.94 0.78 14.31
C PHE A 247 -13.74 1.78 15.46
N GLY A 248 -13.68 3.07 15.19
CA GLY A 248 -13.66 4.13 16.22
C GLY A 248 -14.99 4.21 17.01
N ALA A 249 -16.11 3.84 16.41
CA ALA A 249 -17.42 3.81 17.05
C ALA A 249 -17.71 2.52 17.84
N VAL A 250 -17.14 1.37 17.41
CA VAL A 250 -17.31 0.04 18.07
C VAL A 250 -16.59 -0.02 19.43
N SER A 251 -15.64 0.88 19.72
CA SER A 251 -15.07 1.01 21.08
C SER A 251 -16.11 1.39 22.16
N ASN A 252 -17.36 1.66 21.78
CA ASN A 252 -18.43 2.10 22.69
C ASN A 252 -19.69 1.20 22.70
N SER A 253 -19.70 0.04 22.04
CA SER A 253 -20.90 -0.84 22.04
C SER A 253 -20.56 -2.33 22.09
N ASP A 254 -21.01 -2.98 23.15
CA ASP A 254 -20.98 -4.42 23.41
C ASP A 254 -22.02 -5.19 22.53
N ASN A 255 -21.89 -5.16 21.22
CA ASN A 255 -22.75 -5.99 20.36
C ASN A 255 -21.89 -6.76 19.35
N GLU A 256 -21.68 -8.03 19.62
CA GLU A 256 -21.19 -9.06 18.69
C GLU A 256 -22.26 -9.38 17.64
N GLU A 257 -22.20 -8.77 16.48
CA GLU A 257 -22.83 -9.31 15.27
C GLU A 257 -21.73 -9.79 14.30
N THR A 258 -21.67 -11.10 14.14
CA THR A 258 -20.77 -11.83 13.24
C THR A 258 -21.14 -11.53 11.78
N ILE A 259 -20.38 -10.62 11.15
CA ILE A 259 -20.39 -10.42 9.69
C ILE A 259 -19.22 -11.23 9.13
N GLU A 260 -19.49 -12.14 8.18
CA GLU A 260 -18.43 -12.87 7.44
C GLU A 260 -17.54 -11.88 6.67
N THR A 261 -16.31 -11.70 7.12
CA THR A 261 -15.39 -10.69 6.66
C THR A 261 -14.20 -11.29 5.87
N PRO A 262 -13.67 -10.62 4.82
CA PRO A 262 -12.54 -11.09 4.02
C PRO A 262 -11.26 -11.24 4.86
N GLN A 263 -10.34 -12.15 4.44
CA GLN A 263 -9.11 -12.52 5.18
C GLN A 263 -8.19 -11.36 5.59
N VAL A 264 -8.26 -10.21 4.93
CA VAL A 264 -7.49 -9.01 5.27
C VAL A 264 -7.95 -8.41 6.59
N ILE A 265 -9.27 -8.40 6.83
CA ILE A 265 -9.88 -7.88 8.07
C ILE A 265 -9.46 -8.75 9.27
N GLN A 266 -9.37 -10.08 9.12
CA GLN A 266 -8.96 -10.97 10.20
C GLN A 266 -7.53 -10.74 10.74
N LYS A 267 -6.57 -10.33 9.89
CA LYS A 267 -5.20 -10.02 10.33
C LYS A 267 -5.12 -8.69 11.09
N GLU A 268 -5.90 -7.73 10.68
CA GLU A 268 -5.98 -6.40 11.31
C GLU A 268 -6.69 -6.49 12.66
N ASP A 269 -7.76 -7.27 12.74
CA ASP A 269 -8.42 -7.60 14.02
C ASP A 269 -7.45 -8.27 15.00
N THR A 270 -6.65 -9.23 14.53
CA THR A 270 -5.63 -9.88 15.34
C THR A 270 -4.56 -8.90 15.86
N PHE A 271 -4.16 -7.91 15.04
CA PHE A 271 -3.21 -6.90 15.46
C PHE A 271 -3.80 -5.96 16.51
N LEU A 272 -5.02 -5.49 16.29
CA LEU A 272 -5.73 -4.62 17.25
C LEU A 272 -6.03 -5.34 18.56
N ILE A 273 -6.37 -6.64 18.52
CA ILE A 273 -6.53 -7.48 19.71
C ILE A 273 -5.22 -7.55 20.47
N LYS A 274 -4.08 -7.87 19.82
CA LYS A 274 -2.77 -7.90 20.47
C LYS A 274 -2.39 -6.56 21.09
N PHE A 275 -2.65 -5.47 20.39
CA PHE A 275 -2.40 -4.12 20.90
C PHE A 275 -3.24 -3.84 22.16
N ARG A 276 -4.53 -4.18 22.14
CA ARG A 276 -5.45 -4.03 23.28
C ARG A 276 -5.00 -4.88 24.46
N ASP A 277 -4.75 -6.17 24.23
CA ASP A 277 -4.31 -7.11 25.28
C ASP A 277 -3.01 -6.64 25.95
N PHE A 278 -2.07 -6.11 25.15
CA PHE A 278 -0.82 -5.59 25.71
C PHE A 278 -1.04 -4.34 26.56
N ILE A 279 -1.89 -3.42 26.12
CA ILE A 279 -2.25 -2.22 26.92
C ILE A 279 -2.97 -2.65 28.20
N GLU A 280 -3.96 -3.53 28.13
CA GLU A 280 -4.71 -3.98 29.32
C GLU A 280 -3.82 -4.63 30.36
N LYS A 281 -2.85 -5.44 29.95
CA LYS A 281 -1.87 -6.07 30.86
C LYS A 281 -0.94 -5.08 31.53
N ASN A 282 -0.63 -3.96 30.85
CA ASN A 282 0.36 -2.99 31.31
C ASN A 282 -0.26 -1.63 31.66
N ILE A 283 -1.58 -1.55 31.87
CA ILE A 283 -2.33 -0.28 31.98
C ILE A 283 -1.88 0.55 33.17
N ALA A 284 -1.47 -0.10 34.27
CA ALA A 284 -0.98 0.52 35.50
C ALA A 284 0.45 1.08 35.40
N ASP A 285 1.21 0.68 34.38
CA ASP A 285 2.57 1.16 34.18
C ASP A 285 2.58 2.59 33.67
N SER A 286 2.98 3.54 34.51
CA SER A 286 3.07 4.96 34.18
C SER A 286 4.12 5.26 33.10
N ASP A 287 5.15 4.39 32.96
CA ASP A 287 6.27 4.54 32.04
C ASP A 287 6.03 3.82 30.72
N LEU A 288 4.84 3.21 30.53
CA LEU A 288 4.47 2.56 29.27
C LEU A 288 4.50 3.57 28.11
N SER A 289 5.51 3.41 27.26
CA SER A 289 5.75 4.29 26.11
C SER A 289 5.29 3.66 24.78
N VAL A 290 5.12 4.50 23.77
CA VAL A 290 4.79 4.06 22.39
C VAL A 290 5.92 3.19 21.84
N GLU A 291 7.16 3.48 22.21
CA GLU A 291 8.33 2.70 21.86
C GLU A 291 8.27 1.28 22.41
N THR A 292 7.88 1.14 23.69
CA THR A 292 7.73 -0.17 24.36
C THR A 292 6.62 -0.98 23.70
N ILE A 293 5.47 -0.36 23.42
CA ILE A 293 4.34 -1.00 22.72
C ILE A 293 4.78 -1.42 21.31
N GLY A 294 5.48 -0.55 20.60
CA GLY A 294 6.00 -0.86 19.26
C GLY A 294 6.95 -2.05 19.26
N ALA A 295 7.92 -2.07 20.16
CA ALA A 295 8.90 -3.14 20.28
C ALA A 295 8.22 -4.50 20.52
N GLU A 296 7.22 -4.57 21.39
CA GLU A 296 6.44 -5.80 21.66
C GLU A 296 5.68 -6.30 20.41
N LEU A 297 5.16 -5.37 19.62
CA LEU A 297 4.41 -5.69 18.39
C LEU A 297 5.32 -5.85 17.15
N GLY A 298 6.65 -5.75 17.32
CA GLY A 298 7.64 -5.85 16.24
C GLY A 298 7.61 -4.65 15.28
N LEU A 299 7.25 -3.45 15.76
CA LEU A 299 7.13 -2.22 15.01
C LEU A 299 7.99 -1.11 15.60
N SER A 300 8.55 -0.25 14.73
CA SER A 300 9.11 1.02 15.19
C SER A 300 8.00 1.97 15.65
N ARG A 301 8.36 3.01 16.42
CA ARG A 301 7.45 4.07 16.85
C ARG A 301 6.65 4.68 15.69
N VAL A 302 7.33 4.99 14.60
CA VAL A 302 6.72 5.60 13.41
C VAL A 302 5.74 4.64 12.72
N GLN A 303 6.14 3.37 12.57
CA GLN A 303 5.28 2.34 11.98
C GLN A 303 4.02 2.10 12.82
N LEU A 304 4.17 1.99 14.15
CA LEU A 304 3.04 1.84 15.06
C LEU A 304 2.09 3.04 14.97
N TYR A 305 2.64 4.27 15.03
CA TYR A 305 1.84 5.48 14.91
C TYR A 305 1.03 5.50 13.61
N ARG A 306 1.67 5.30 12.45
CA ARG A 306 1.02 5.34 11.13
C ARG A 306 -0.01 4.23 10.97
N LYS A 307 0.33 3.00 11.39
CA LYS A 307 -0.60 1.87 11.34
C LYS A 307 -1.84 2.11 12.22
N MET A 308 -1.67 2.53 13.47
CA MET A 308 -2.81 2.81 14.36
C MET A 308 -3.65 3.96 13.83
N LYS A 309 -3.03 5.04 13.35
CA LYS A 309 -3.74 6.17 12.73
C LYS A 309 -4.52 5.73 11.49
N ALA A 310 -3.97 4.85 10.67
CA ALA A 310 -4.63 4.29 9.49
C ALA A 310 -5.81 3.38 9.85
N LEU A 311 -5.68 2.53 10.89
CA LEU A 311 -6.72 1.56 11.27
C LEU A 311 -7.84 2.18 12.12
N THR A 312 -7.50 3.02 13.09
CA THR A 312 -8.44 3.49 14.12
C THR A 312 -8.76 4.99 14.05
N GLY A 313 -7.95 5.75 13.32
CA GLY A 313 -8.04 7.20 13.30
C GLY A 313 -7.35 7.90 14.46
N GLN A 314 -6.91 7.15 15.47
CA GLN A 314 -6.31 7.66 16.69
C GLN A 314 -4.84 7.28 16.77
N SER A 315 -4.05 8.10 17.46
CA SER A 315 -2.67 7.77 17.74
C SER A 315 -2.59 6.69 18.86
N PRO A 316 -1.48 5.94 18.95
CA PRO A 316 -1.27 5.00 20.07
C PRO A 316 -1.38 5.64 21.45
N VAL A 317 -0.94 6.91 21.58
CA VAL A 317 -1.03 7.67 22.84
C VAL A 317 -2.49 7.98 23.20
N GLU A 318 -3.29 8.40 22.23
CA GLU A 318 -4.73 8.67 22.43
C GLU A 318 -5.45 7.39 22.85
N LEU A 319 -5.19 6.26 22.17
CA LEU A 319 -5.79 4.97 22.50
C LEU A 319 -5.40 4.48 23.89
N LEU A 320 -4.11 4.59 24.27
CA LEU A 320 -3.67 4.27 25.62
C LEU A 320 -4.37 5.14 26.68
N ARG A 321 -4.47 6.45 26.41
CA ARG A 321 -5.16 7.39 27.31
C ARG A 321 -6.64 7.02 27.47
N THR A 322 -7.35 6.76 26.36
CA THR A 322 -8.76 6.36 26.39
C THR A 322 -8.95 5.03 27.14
N ALA A 323 -8.08 4.02 26.92
CA ALA A 323 -8.13 2.78 27.66
C ALA A 323 -7.94 2.96 29.16
N ARG A 324 -6.97 3.79 29.57
CA ARG A 324 -6.74 4.14 30.99
C ARG A 324 -7.96 4.87 31.61
N LEU A 325 -8.58 5.79 30.88
CA LEU A 325 -9.76 6.50 31.35
C LEU A 325 -10.98 5.59 31.49
N GLN A 326 -11.19 4.67 30.54
CA GLN A 326 -12.25 3.65 30.62
C GLN A 326 -12.06 2.74 31.83
N LYS A 327 -10.84 2.24 32.04
CA LYS A 327 -10.52 1.43 33.21
C LYS A 327 -10.66 2.22 34.53
N GLY A 328 -10.26 3.48 34.53
CA GLY A 328 -10.48 4.37 35.66
C GLY A 328 -11.96 4.56 35.97
N ARG A 329 -12.82 4.71 34.97
CA ARG A 329 -14.27 4.80 35.11
C ARG A 329 -14.85 3.52 35.77
N GLU A 330 -14.41 2.35 35.28
CA GLU A 330 -14.79 1.05 35.84
C GLU A 330 -14.42 0.95 37.31
N LEU A 331 -13.16 1.26 37.67
CA LEU A 331 -12.68 1.23 39.05
C LEU A 331 -13.42 2.20 39.99
N LEU A 332 -13.74 3.41 39.54
CA LEU A 332 -14.53 4.39 40.29
C LEU A 332 -15.96 3.90 40.59
N GLN A 333 -16.52 3.05 39.70
CA GLN A 333 -17.87 2.50 39.86
C GLN A 333 -17.91 1.20 40.65
N THR A 334 -16.81 0.44 40.65
CA THR A 334 -16.77 -0.94 41.20
C THR A 334 -16.00 -1.06 42.50
N THR A 335 -15.25 -0.01 42.89
CA THR A 335 -14.39 -0.06 44.08
C THR A 335 -14.59 1.18 44.95
N ASP A 336 -14.20 1.12 46.23
CA ASP A 336 -14.22 2.22 47.18
C ASP A 336 -12.95 3.10 47.13
N LYS A 337 -12.10 2.95 46.09
CA LYS A 337 -10.86 3.72 45.95
C LYS A 337 -11.12 5.16 45.64
N ASN A 338 -10.35 6.08 46.26
CA ASN A 338 -10.46 7.49 45.92
C ASN A 338 -9.91 7.85 44.54
N VAL A 339 -10.28 9.02 44.01
CA VAL A 339 -9.88 9.45 42.66
C VAL A 339 -8.36 9.44 42.43
N SER A 340 -7.57 9.77 43.47
CA SER A 340 -6.12 9.78 43.38
C SER A 340 -5.53 8.37 43.28
N GLU A 341 -6.06 7.44 44.04
CA GLU A 341 -5.66 6.02 43.99
C GLU A 341 -6.00 5.43 42.62
N VAL A 342 -7.20 5.65 42.12
CA VAL A 342 -7.60 5.19 40.78
C VAL A 342 -6.73 5.79 39.70
N ALA A 343 -6.38 7.09 39.79
CA ALA A 343 -5.49 7.73 38.80
C ALA A 343 -4.13 7.01 38.73
N TYR A 344 -3.53 6.65 39.85
CA TYR A 344 -2.25 5.92 39.90
C TYR A 344 -2.40 4.47 39.43
N ASP A 345 -3.47 3.78 39.82
CA ASP A 345 -3.76 2.39 39.44
C ASP A 345 -3.92 2.21 37.92
N VAL A 346 -4.37 3.25 37.22
CA VAL A 346 -4.49 3.24 35.77
C VAL A 346 -3.33 3.92 35.05
N GLY A 347 -2.21 4.15 35.75
CA GLY A 347 -0.95 4.59 35.15
C GLY A 347 -0.85 6.10 34.85
N PHE A 348 -1.70 6.95 35.46
CA PHE A 348 -1.48 8.41 35.41
C PHE A 348 -0.46 8.84 36.46
N THR A 349 0.50 9.65 36.07
CA THR A 349 1.52 10.21 36.99
C THR A 349 0.98 11.35 37.89
N ALA A 350 -0.11 12.00 37.47
CA ALA A 350 -0.72 13.13 38.20
C ALA A 350 -2.25 13.00 38.22
N PRO A 351 -2.89 12.92 39.42
CA PRO A 351 -4.35 12.86 39.56
C PRO A 351 -5.07 14.07 38.97
N SER A 352 -4.45 15.26 39.00
CA SER A 352 -5.01 16.46 38.36
C SER A 352 -5.14 16.35 36.85
N TYR A 353 -4.16 15.72 36.21
CA TYR A 353 -4.20 15.44 34.75
C TYR A 353 -5.23 14.37 34.42
N PHE A 354 -5.33 13.32 35.23
CA PHE A 354 -6.41 12.33 35.11
C PHE A 354 -7.79 12.98 35.19
N THR A 355 -8.03 13.79 36.19
CA THR A 355 -9.33 14.47 36.37
C THR A 355 -9.68 15.35 35.18
N LYS A 356 -8.72 16.08 34.63
CA LYS A 356 -8.92 16.89 33.42
C LYS A 356 -9.31 16.03 32.24
N CYS A 357 -8.49 15.02 31.90
CA CYS A 357 -8.75 14.12 30.77
C CYS A 357 -10.07 13.35 30.92
N PHE A 358 -10.40 12.94 32.13
CA PHE A 358 -11.66 12.25 32.43
C PHE A 358 -12.88 13.12 32.16
N LYS A 359 -12.83 14.40 32.61
CA LYS A 359 -13.90 15.35 32.35
C LYS A 359 -14.04 15.69 30.87
N ASP A 360 -12.92 15.82 30.17
CA ASP A 360 -12.90 16.07 28.72
C ASP A 360 -13.51 14.90 27.94
N GLU A 361 -13.25 13.64 28.36
CA GLU A 361 -13.73 12.41 27.70
C GLU A 361 -15.20 12.09 28.01
N PHE A 362 -15.60 12.18 29.31
CA PHE A 362 -16.91 11.73 29.76
C PHE A 362 -17.90 12.84 30.09
N GLY A 363 -17.48 14.11 30.03
CA GLY A 363 -18.33 15.28 30.34
C GLY A 363 -18.65 15.48 31.83
N ILE A 364 -18.21 14.55 32.69
CA ILE A 364 -18.44 14.58 34.18
C ILE A 364 -17.11 14.43 34.90
N SER A 365 -17.03 14.96 36.14
CA SER A 365 -15.82 14.76 36.93
C SER A 365 -15.76 13.36 37.55
N PRO A 366 -14.57 12.82 37.83
CA PRO A 366 -14.42 11.53 38.53
C PRO A 366 -15.11 11.48 39.87
N SER A 367 -15.10 12.59 40.63
CA SER A 367 -15.76 12.74 41.94
C SER A 367 -17.27 12.69 41.85
N ASP A 368 -17.86 13.29 40.79
CA ASP A 368 -19.32 13.27 40.58
C ASP A 368 -19.83 11.86 40.21
N LEU A 369 -18.94 11.00 39.67
CA LEU A 369 -19.27 9.61 39.35
C LEU A 369 -19.29 8.73 40.59
N GLN A 370 -18.42 8.97 41.58
CA GLN A 370 -18.36 8.23 42.83
C GLN A 370 -19.56 8.51 43.79
N THR A 371 -20.17 9.67 43.64
CA THR A 371 -21.27 10.10 44.51
C THR A 371 -22.64 9.55 44.09
N LYS A 372 -22.68 8.79 43.00
CA LYS A 372 -23.89 8.11 42.52
C LYS A 372 -23.82 6.61 42.78
#